data_2a2fe5e3e2832430072e5b6d70965034
#
_entry.id   2a2fe5e3e2832430072e5b6d70965034
#
_cell.length_a   1.000
_cell.length_b   1.000
_cell.length_c   1.000
_cell.angle_alpha   90.00
_cell.angle_beta   90.00
_cell.angle_gamma   90.00
#
_symmetry.space_group_name_H-M   'P 1'
#
loop_
_entity.id
_entity.type
_entity.pdbx_description
1 polymer ?
#
loop_
_entity_poly.entity_id
_entity_poly.type
_entity_poly.pdbx_seq_one_letter_code
_entity_poly.pdbx_strand_id
1 'polypeptide(L)'
;MNLKQTIKRILREELYSPASDEYTPGKFIVHKSNPVWRDNIELTGLQTSVGDCYQQHVGGDEQCKESIFATDSLDEKDMFDSTYDDDIWVIDTECAGVTWYKDKHFDGGDYKHHIVTFENISPECIKLIHKGTGESY
;
A
#
# COMPACT_ATOMS: atom_id res chain seq x y z
N MET A 1 3.22 22.49 -7.87
CA MET A 1 3.47 21.84 -6.56
C MET A 1 3.81 22.91 -5.55
N ASN A 2 3.15 22.91 -4.40
CA ASN A 2 3.45 23.90 -3.37
C ASN A 2 4.68 23.48 -2.54
N LEU A 3 5.18 24.41 -1.74
CA LEU A 3 6.38 24.19 -0.91
C LEU A 3 6.22 23.02 0.05
N LYS A 4 5.03 22.87 0.66
CA LYS A 4 4.74 21.79 1.60
C LYS A 4 4.89 20.43 0.93
N GLN A 5 4.35 20.26 -0.27
CA GLN A 5 4.46 19.00 -1.03
C GLN A 5 5.90 18.73 -1.45
N THR A 6 6.65 19.75 -1.79
CA THR A 6 8.07 19.62 -2.14
C THR A 6 8.88 19.13 -0.94
N ILE A 7 8.65 19.70 0.24
CA ILE A 7 9.33 19.28 1.47
C ILE A 7 8.99 17.83 1.82
N LYS A 8 7.72 17.45 1.74
CA LYS A 8 7.30 16.07 1.99
C LYS A 8 7.99 15.08 1.05
N ARG A 9 8.08 15.42 -0.23
CA ARG A 9 8.77 14.57 -1.21
C ARG A 9 10.25 14.41 -0.87
N ILE A 10 10.93 15.49 -0.51
CA ILE A 10 12.34 15.44 -0.11
C ILE A 10 12.53 14.55 1.09
N LEU A 11 11.67 14.68 2.11
CA LEU A 11 11.73 13.84 3.31
C LEU A 11 11.53 12.36 2.98
N ARG A 12 10.61 12.04 2.06
CA ARG A 12 10.41 10.65 1.62
C ARG A 12 11.65 10.11 0.90
N GLU A 13 12.26 10.91 0.04
CA GLU A 13 13.47 10.52 -0.68
C GLU A 13 14.65 10.27 0.28
N GLU A 14 14.77 11.05 1.34
CA GLU A 14 15.76 10.82 2.39
C GLU A 14 15.46 9.54 3.19
N LEU A 15 14.17 9.29 3.49
CA LEU A 15 13.75 8.16 4.27
C LEU A 15 13.85 6.84 3.49
N TYR A 16 13.53 6.88 2.21
CA TYR A 16 13.54 5.72 1.31
C TYR A 16 14.53 5.95 0.17
N SER A 17 15.76 5.50 0.39
CA SER A 17 16.81 5.60 -0.62
C SER A 17 16.61 4.57 -1.72
N PRO A 18 16.54 4.97 -3.00
CA PRO A 18 16.40 4.01 -4.10
C PRO A 18 17.50 2.95 -4.11
N ALA A 19 18.71 3.30 -3.73
CA ALA A 19 19.84 2.39 -3.76
C ALA A 19 19.76 1.28 -2.69
N SER A 20 19.13 1.56 -1.53
CA SER A 20 19.10 0.63 -0.40
C SER A 20 17.72 0.11 -0.03
N ASP A 21 16.68 0.86 -0.37
CA ASP A 21 15.31 0.57 0.08
C ASP A 21 14.38 0.14 -1.03
N GLU A 22 14.75 0.40 -2.29
CA GLU A 22 13.95 -0.02 -3.43
C GLU A 22 13.85 -1.54 -3.46
N TYR A 23 12.63 -2.01 -3.71
CA TYR A 23 12.32 -3.42 -3.71
C TYR A 23 11.64 -3.81 -5.03
N THR A 24 12.09 -4.91 -5.61
CA THR A 24 11.45 -5.47 -6.81
C THR A 24 10.51 -6.59 -6.37
N PRO A 25 9.20 -6.36 -6.36
CA PRO A 25 8.24 -7.37 -5.94
C PRO A 25 8.04 -8.44 -7.01
N GLY A 26 7.37 -9.52 -6.62
CA GLY A 26 6.86 -10.50 -7.57
C GLY A 26 5.81 -9.88 -8.49
N LYS A 27 5.36 -10.65 -9.47
CA LYS A 27 4.40 -10.14 -10.46
C LYS A 27 3.07 -9.72 -9.83
N PHE A 28 2.62 -10.45 -8.82
CA PHE A 28 1.36 -10.16 -8.12
C PHE A 28 1.62 -9.93 -6.64
N ILE A 29 1.07 -8.86 -6.14
CA ILE A 29 1.13 -8.50 -4.72
C ILE A 29 -0.28 -8.18 -4.23
N VAL A 30 -0.45 -8.06 -2.92
CA VAL A 30 -1.75 -7.95 -2.27
C VAL A 30 -1.89 -6.62 -1.54
N HIS A 31 -3.00 -5.94 -1.75
CA HIS A 31 -3.39 -4.75 -1.01
C HIS A 31 -4.71 -5.00 -0.29
N LYS A 32 -4.76 -4.65 1.00
CA LYS A 32 -5.96 -4.77 1.82
C LYS A 32 -6.56 -3.40 2.06
N SER A 33 -7.88 -3.29 1.97
CA SER A 33 -8.56 -2.03 2.20
C SER A 33 -9.91 -2.24 2.87
N ASN A 34 -10.37 -1.22 3.60
CA ASN A 34 -11.70 -1.23 4.16
C ASN A 34 -12.74 -1.26 3.03
N PRO A 35 -13.78 -2.12 3.12
CA PRO A 35 -14.81 -2.21 2.09
C PRO A 35 -15.53 -0.91 1.76
N VAL A 36 -15.49 0.08 2.64
CA VAL A 36 -16.08 1.40 2.38
C VAL A 36 -15.47 2.08 1.14
N TRP A 37 -14.23 1.73 0.80
CA TRP A 37 -13.52 2.30 -0.34
C TRP A 37 -13.67 1.50 -1.63
N ARG A 38 -14.40 0.39 -1.60
CA ARG A 38 -14.49 -0.55 -2.73
C ARG A 38 -14.91 0.11 -4.04
N ASP A 39 -16.00 0.85 -4.02
CA ASP A 39 -16.52 1.49 -5.25
C ASP A 39 -15.54 2.54 -5.78
N ASN A 40 -14.92 3.28 -4.89
CA ASN A 40 -13.92 4.28 -5.25
C ASN A 40 -12.71 3.62 -5.91
N ILE A 41 -12.20 2.53 -5.33
CA ILE A 41 -11.05 1.80 -5.86
C ILE A 41 -11.37 1.18 -7.22
N GLU A 42 -12.56 0.63 -7.40
CA GLU A 42 -12.98 0.08 -8.69
C GLU A 42 -13.00 1.15 -9.78
N LEU A 43 -13.39 2.36 -9.43
CA LEU A 43 -13.50 3.46 -10.38
C LEU A 43 -12.16 4.13 -10.68
N THR A 44 -11.37 4.42 -9.67
CA THR A 44 -10.17 5.27 -9.79
C THR A 44 -8.85 4.54 -9.58
N GLY A 45 -8.87 3.28 -9.16
CA GLY A 45 -7.68 2.55 -8.75
C GLY A 45 -7.24 2.94 -7.35
N LEU A 46 -6.02 2.56 -7.00
CA LEU A 46 -5.44 2.90 -5.71
C LEU A 46 -4.79 4.28 -5.77
N GLN A 47 -5.26 5.17 -4.93
CA GLN A 47 -4.82 6.57 -4.90
C GLN A 47 -4.08 6.84 -3.60
N THR A 48 -2.93 7.47 -3.69
CA THR A 48 -2.11 7.79 -2.51
C THR A 48 -2.76 8.85 -1.61
N SER A 49 -3.72 9.60 -2.14
CA SER A 49 -4.42 10.67 -1.41
C SER A 49 -5.73 10.23 -0.77
N VAL A 50 -6.13 8.96 -0.94
CA VAL A 50 -7.44 8.47 -0.51
C VAL A 50 -7.25 7.27 0.41
N GLY A 51 -8.09 7.17 1.43
CA GLY A 51 -8.15 6.04 2.34
C GLY A 51 -7.69 6.37 3.76
N ASP A 52 -7.94 5.45 4.63
CA ASP A 52 -7.53 5.53 6.03
C ASP A 52 -6.17 4.88 6.21
N CYS A 53 -5.39 5.44 7.11
CA CYS A 53 -4.13 4.85 7.48
C CYS A 53 -4.28 4.04 8.77
N TYR A 54 -4.06 2.75 8.66
CA TYR A 54 -4.07 1.86 9.82
C TYR A 54 -2.70 1.74 10.50
N GLN A 55 -1.67 2.24 9.84
CA GLN A 55 -0.29 2.11 10.31
C GLN A 55 0.26 3.46 10.72
N GLN A 56 -0.08 3.88 11.94
CA GLN A 56 0.31 5.19 12.45
C GLN A 56 1.80 5.32 12.73
N HIS A 57 2.54 4.24 12.66
CA HIS A 57 3.97 4.24 12.93
C HIS A 57 4.81 4.75 11.75
N VAL A 58 4.22 4.91 10.58
CA VAL A 58 4.96 5.32 9.39
C VAL A 58 4.96 6.83 9.24
N GLY A 59 5.90 7.51 9.86
CA GLY A 59 6.11 8.95 9.66
C GLY A 59 4.92 9.85 9.98
N GLY A 60 3.91 9.34 10.69
CA GLY A 60 2.71 10.08 11.04
C GLY A 60 1.63 10.01 9.97
N ASP A 61 0.47 10.58 10.29
CA ASP A 61 -0.75 10.49 9.49
C ASP A 61 -0.61 10.99 8.06
N GLU A 62 0.12 12.06 7.85
CA GLU A 62 0.25 12.69 6.52
C GLU A 62 1.03 11.81 5.55
N GLN A 63 2.11 11.19 6.00
CA GLN A 63 2.91 10.30 5.16
C GLN A 63 2.12 9.05 4.81
N CYS A 64 1.37 8.54 5.74
CA CYS A 64 0.52 7.38 5.54
C CYS A 64 -0.55 7.63 4.48
N LYS A 65 -1.16 8.82 4.49
CA LYS A 65 -2.19 9.21 3.52
C LYS A 65 -1.67 9.35 2.09
N GLU A 66 -0.37 9.52 1.92
CA GLU A 66 0.25 9.68 0.60
C GLU A 66 0.93 8.40 0.12
N SER A 67 0.61 7.28 0.72
CA SER A 67 1.26 6.00 0.47
C SER A 67 0.23 4.92 0.18
N ILE A 68 0.67 3.92 -0.58
CA ILE A 68 -0.08 2.68 -0.79
C ILE A 68 0.77 1.55 -0.24
N PHE A 69 0.23 0.83 0.75
CA PHE A 69 0.90 -0.30 1.38
C PHE A 69 0.43 -1.60 0.75
N ALA A 70 1.35 -2.53 0.57
CA ALA A 70 1.04 -3.84 0.01
C ALA A 70 1.89 -4.91 0.68
N THR A 71 1.53 -6.16 0.41
CA THR A 71 2.25 -7.32 0.92
C THR A 71 2.69 -8.17 -0.27
N ASP A 72 3.98 -8.46 -0.35
CA ASP A 72 4.55 -9.32 -1.38
C ASP A 72 4.48 -10.78 -0.90
N SER A 73 3.26 -11.25 -0.66
CA SER A 73 2.99 -12.62 -0.30
C SER A 73 1.57 -12.98 -0.72
N LEU A 74 1.43 -14.11 -1.41
CA LEU A 74 0.13 -14.65 -1.80
C LEU A 74 -0.33 -15.77 -0.87
N ASP A 75 0.34 -15.96 0.25
CA ASP A 75 -0.02 -16.94 1.26
C ASP A 75 -1.29 -16.47 1.98
N GLU A 76 -2.28 -17.35 2.09
CA GLU A 76 -3.55 -17.06 2.79
C GLU A 76 -3.32 -16.57 4.21
N LYS A 77 -2.34 -17.10 4.90
CA LYS A 77 -1.98 -16.68 6.25
C LYS A 77 -1.65 -15.19 6.31
N ASP A 78 -0.93 -14.69 5.31
CA ASP A 78 -0.56 -13.28 5.25
C ASP A 78 -1.69 -12.42 4.69
N MET A 79 -2.50 -12.97 3.78
CA MET A 79 -3.64 -12.24 3.20
C MET A 79 -4.74 -11.97 4.23
N PHE A 80 -4.94 -12.87 5.19
CA PHE A 80 -6.03 -12.79 6.17
C PHE A 80 -5.53 -12.54 7.60
N ASP A 81 -4.37 -11.90 7.74
CA ASP A 81 -3.76 -11.63 9.05
C ASP A 81 -4.31 -10.39 9.76
N SER A 82 -5.18 -9.64 9.13
CA SER A 82 -5.74 -8.43 9.74
C SER A 82 -6.86 -8.72 10.73
N THR A 83 -7.08 -7.77 11.64
CA THR A 83 -8.14 -7.85 12.65
C THR A 83 -9.53 -7.79 12.03
N TYR A 84 -9.67 -7.11 10.91
CA TYR A 84 -10.93 -6.89 10.22
C TYR A 84 -11.01 -7.68 8.92
N ASP A 85 -12.23 -8.02 8.54
CA ASP A 85 -12.50 -8.66 7.25
C ASP A 85 -12.48 -7.61 6.14
N ASP A 86 -11.28 -7.30 5.67
CA ASP A 86 -11.03 -6.30 4.63
C ASP A 86 -11.23 -6.86 3.22
N ASP A 87 -11.44 -5.96 2.27
CA ASP A 87 -11.31 -6.30 0.86
C ASP A 87 -9.86 -6.64 0.55
N ILE A 88 -9.66 -7.63 -0.30
CA ILE A 88 -8.32 -8.03 -0.75
C ILE A 88 -8.23 -7.83 -2.25
N TRP A 89 -7.26 -7.01 -2.66
CA TRP A 89 -6.98 -6.69 -4.05
C TRP A 89 -5.64 -7.28 -4.45
N VAL A 90 -5.59 -7.85 -5.64
CA VAL A 90 -4.31 -8.26 -6.25
C VAL A 90 -3.87 -7.17 -7.22
N ILE A 91 -2.61 -6.79 -7.13
CA ILE A 91 -1.98 -5.81 -8.01
C ILE A 91 -1.05 -6.54 -8.97
N ASP A 92 -1.22 -6.30 -10.27
CA ASP A 92 -0.24 -6.71 -11.28
C ASP A 92 0.85 -5.64 -11.31
N THR A 93 2.02 -5.98 -10.79
CA THR A 93 3.11 -5.02 -10.63
C THR A 93 3.72 -4.56 -11.95
N GLU A 94 3.71 -5.41 -12.97
CA GLU A 94 4.16 -5.01 -14.30
C GLU A 94 3.23 -3.98 -14.94
N CYS A 95 1.93 -4.22 -14.81
CA CYS A 95 0.90 -3.28 -15.27
C CYS A 95 0.98 -1.94 -14.52
N ALA A 96 1.14 -2.00 -13.20
CA ALA A 96 1.19 -0.81 -12.36
C ALA A 96 2.38 0.09 -12.67
N GLY A 97 3.54 -0.49 -12.91
CA GLY A 97 4.74 0.25 -13.32
C GLY A 97 5.27 1.24 -12.30
N VAL A 98 4.94 1.05 -11.03
CA VAL A 98 5.36 1.96 -9.96
C VAL A 98 6.59 1.41 -9.23
N THR A 99 7.30 2.29 -8.54
CA THR A 99 8.46 1.91 -7.73
C THR A 99 8.01 1.52 -6.34
N TRP A 100 8.47 0.37 -5.88
CA TRP A 100 8.17 -0.15 -4.55
C TRP A 100 9.39 -0.04 -3.65
N TYR A 101 9.14 0.14 -2.37
CA TYR A 101 10.17 0.22 -1.33
C TYR A 101 9.81 -0.72 -0.19
N LYS A 102 10.83 -1.21 0.51
CA LYS A 102 10.62 -1.95 1.76
C LYS A 102 9.96 -1.02 2.78
N ASP A 103 8.94 -1.51 3.47
CA ASP A 103 8.31 -0.76 4.55
C ASP A 103 9.16 -0.89 5.82
N LYS A 104 10.10 0.02 5.99
CA LYS A 104 11.06 0.04 7.11
C LYS A 104 10.41 0.37 8.45
N HIS A 105 9.21 0.91 8.40
CA HIS A 105 8.49 1.35 9.58
C HIS A 105 7.45 0.36 10.06
N PHE A 106 7.32 -0.78 9.39
CA PHE A 106 6.41 -1.81 9.84
C PHE A 106 6.90 -2.37 11.18
N ASP A 107 6.09 -2.17 12.21
CA ASP A 107 6.42 -2.57 13.57
C ASP A 107 6.12 -4.05 13.79
N GLY A 108 7.12 -4.84 13.89
CA GLY A 108 7.02 -6.28 14.01
C GLY A 108 8.33 -6.92 13.64
N GLY A 109 9.27 -6.10 13.23
CA GLY A 109 10.63 -6.51 12.94
C GLY A 109 10.81 -7.33 11.68
N ASP A 110 9.72 -7.81 11.09
CA ASP A 110 9.78 -8.58 9.85
C ASP A 110 8.99 -7.87 8.76
N TYR A 111 9.62 -6.86 8.18
CA TYR A 111 9.07 -6.16 7.02
C TYR A 111 9.38 -6.86 5.70
N LYS A 112 9.78 -8.10 5.75
CA LYS A 112 10.20 -8.92 4.62
C LYS A 112 9.16 -8.97 3.50
N HIS A 113 7.90 -8.94 3.87
CA HIS A 113 6.79 -9.00 2.92
C HIS A 113 6.00 -7.70 2.80
N HIS A 114 6.35 -6.68 3.60
CA HIS A 114 5.63 -5.42 3.62
C HIS A 114 6.36 -4.38 2.78
N ILE A 115 5.66 -3.83 1.80
CA ILE A 115 6.21 -2.87 0.85
C ILE A 115 5.28 -1.67 0.70
N VAL A 116 5.82 -0.59 0.18
CA VAL A 116 5.09 0.68 0.05
C VAL A 116 5.45 1.35 -1.28
N THR A 117 4.47 2.02 -1.89
CA THR A 117 4.71 2.92 -3.02
C THR A 117 4.09 4.28 -2.74
N PHE A 118 4.62 5.31 -3.39
CA PHE A 118 4.13 6.67 -3.30
C PHE A 118 3.48 7.15 -4.61
N GLU A 119 3.12 6.21 -5.47
CA GLU A 119 2.54 6.46 -6.78
C GLU A 119 1.16 5.81 -6.89
N ASN A 120 0.27 6.45 -7.65
CA ASN A 120 -1.08 5.91 -7.89
C ASN A 120 -1.02 4.68 -8.79
N ILE A 121 -1.98 3.77 -8.60
CA ILE A 121 -2.10 2.55 -9.39
C ILE A 121 -3.44 2.56 -10.11
N SER A 122 -3.40 2.42 -11.44
CA SER A 122 -4.59 2.44 -12.27
C SER A 122 -5.53 1.26 -12.01
N PRO A 123 -6.85 1.45 -12.17
CA PRO A 123 -7.81 0.39 -11.86
C PRO A 123 -7.67 -0.86 -12.73
N GLU A 124 -7.17 -0.73 -13.96
CA GLU A 124 -6.95 -1.89 -14.83
C GLU A 124 -5.82 -2.80 -14.35
N CYS A 125 -5.01 -2.34 -13.42
CA CYS A 125 -3.88 -3.11 -12.87
C CYS A 125 -4.21 -3.88 -11.60
N ILE A 126 -5.45 -3.78 -11.12
CA ILE A 126 -5.89 -4.39 -9.87
C ILE A 126 -7.14 -5.24 -10.07
N LYS A 127 -7.31 -6.23 -9.19
CA LYS A 127 -8.49 -7.09 -9.21
C LYS A 127 -8.90 -7.42 -7.78
N LEU A 128 -10.19 -7.26 -7.48
CA LEU A 128 -10.76 -7.66 -6.20
C LEU A 128 -10.89 -9.18 -6.16
N ILE A 129 -10.21 -9.83 -5.22
CA ILE A 129 -10.25 -11.30 -5.07
C ILE A 129 -11.04 -11.75 -3.84
N HIS A 130 -11.27 -10.86 -2.89
CA HIS A 130 -12.07 -11.13 -1.70
C HIS A 130 -12.84 -9.89 -1.31
N LYS A 131 -14.15 -10.02 -1.15
CA LYS A 131 -15.02 -8.96 -0.65
C LYS A 131 -15.18 -9.14 0.85
N GLY A 132 -14.61 -8.24 1.61
CA GLY A 132 -14.75 -8.25 3.06
C GLY A 132 -16.07 -7.67 3.52
N THR A 133 -16.41 -7.92 4.78
CA THR A 133 -17.59 -7.32 5.44
C THR A 133 -17.24 -6.03 6.17
N GLY A 134 -15.96 -5.80 6.43
CA GLY A 134 -15.50 -4.70 7.26
C GLY A 134 -15.67 -4.96 8.75
N GLU A 135 -16.18 -6.11 9.11
CA GLU A 135 -16.41 -6.49 10.51
C GLU A 135 -15.15 -7.10 11.12
N SER A 136 -15.02 -6.98 12.44
CA SER A 136 -13.96 -7.63 13.19
C SER A 136 -14.15 -9.14 13.17
N TYR A 137 -13.03 -9.85 13.01
CA TYR A 137 -13.04 -11.30 13.15
C TYR A 137 -13.33 -11.74 14.58
#